data_78e4fed897d7b4ced99e5967c1754a12
#
_entry.id   78e4fed897d7b4ced99e5967c1754a12
#
_cell.length_a   1.000
_cell.length_b   1.000
_cell.length_c   1.000
_cell.angle_alpha   90.00
_cell.angle_beta   90.00
_cell.angle_gamma   90.00
#
_symmetry.space_group_name_H-M   'P 1'
#
loop_
_entity.id
_entity.type
_entity.pdbx_description
1 polymer ?
#
loop_
_entity_poly.entity_id
_entity_poly.type
_entity_poly.pdbx_seq_one_letter_code
_entity_poly.pdbx_strand_id
1 'polypeptide(L)'
;ASLRRFAHYDYWDDKVRRSILFDAPADLLVYGMGESATVEVARRLAAKTPVGDITDVRGTACIVTDPAVCRYHEVTCPSFEEVQQDKSAYARATKVQYDEHDPIRGKAILQQCQGRWLLVNPPQRPLNRQALDRLYDLPFTREVHPMYTEGIPAIEEVQFSIAHTRGCFGSCSFCA
;
A
#
# COMPACT_ATOMS: atom_id res chain seq x y z
N ALA A 1 4.67 -4.88 -4.98
CA ALA A 1 4.05 -4.95 -3.65
C ALA A 1 2.67 -4.27 -3.62
N SER A 2 2.53 -3.08 -4.18
CA SER A 2 1.25 -2.34 -4.14
C SER A 2 0.07 -3.11 -4.72
N LEU A 3 0.24 -3.84 -5.81
CA LEU A 3 -0.82 -4.66 -6.43
C LEU A 3 -1.25 -5.82 -5.54
N ARG A 4 -0.38 -6.35 -4.70
CA ARG A 4 -0.67 -7.50 -3.83
C ARG A 4 -1.49 -7.13 -2.60
N ARG A 5 -1.81 -5.87 -2.38
CA ARG A 5 -2.71 -5.46 -1.29
C ARG A 5 -4.16 -5.90 -1.52
N PHE A 6 -4.57 -6.11 -2.75
CA PHE A 6 -5.88 -6.66 -3.15
C PHE A 6 -5.77 -8.09 -3.67
N ALA A 7 -6.92 -8.69 -4.01
CA ALA A 7 -6.94 -9.86 -4.86
C ALA A 7 -6.25 -9.53 -6.19
N HIS A 8 -5.30 -10.36 -6.61
CA HIS A 8 -4.45 -10.11 -7.77
C HIS A 8 -4.14 -11.39 -8.53
N TYR A 9 -3.89 -11.25 -9.83
CA TYR A 9 -3.49 -12.37 -10.66
C TYR A 9 -1.99 -12.62 -10.52
N ASP A 10 -1.66 -13.86 -10.19
CA ASP A 10 -0.29 -14.37 -10.16
C ASP A 10 -0.01 -15.06 -11.50
N TYR A 11 0.79 -14.42 -12.31
CA TYR A 11 1.14 -14.89 -13.66
C TYR A 11 1.91 -16.22 -13.63
N TRP A 12 2.77 -16.43 -12.63
CA TRP A 12 3.60 -17.62 -12.56
C TRP A 12 2.80 -18.88 -12.23
N ASP A 13 1.84 -18.73 -11.32
CA ASP A 13 0.99 -19.84 -10.88
C ASP A 13 -0.35 -19.89 -11.62
N ASP A 14 -0.55 -18.98 -12.59
CA ASP A 14 -1.80 -18.85 -13.40
C ASP A 14 -3.07 -18.89 -12.53
N LYS A 15 -3.07 -18.09 -11.47
CA LYS A 15 -4.21 -18.04 -10.56
C LYS A 15 -4.41 -16.67 -9.91
N VAL A 16 -5.64 -16.41 -9.49
CA VAL A 16 -5.94 -15.26 -8.64
C VAL A 16 -5.60 -15.61 -7.19
N ARG A 17 -4.76 -14.77 -6.58
CA ARG A 17 -4.41 -14.84 -5.16
C ARG A 17 -5.17 -13.77 -4.37
N ARG A 18 -5.44 -14.05 -3.11
CA ARG A 18 -5.98 -13.06 -2.16
C ARG A 18 -4.90 -12.02 -1.79
N SER A 19 -5.31 -10.98 -1.06
CA SER A 19 -4.36 -10.00 -0.53
C SER A 19 -3.23 -10.68 0.24
N ILE A 20 -2.01 -10.17 0.09
CA ILE A 20 -0.83 -10.66 0.82
C ILE A 20 -1.01 -10.63 2.34
N LEU A 21 -1.86 -9.76 2.86
CA LEU A 21 -2.15 -9.67 4.30
C LEU A 21 -2.84 -10.93 4.85
N PHE A 22 -3.51 -11.72 4.00
CA PHE A 22 -4.10 -13.00 4.42
C PHE A 22 -3.08 -14.14 4.44
N ASP A 23 -1.93 -13.97 3.81
CA ASP A 23 -0.91 -15.00 3.66
C ASP A 23 0.36 -14.69 4.47
N ALA A 24 0.63 -13.42 4.75
CA ALA A 24 1.78 -12.99 5.54
C ALA A 24 1.39 -12.76 7.01
N PRO A 25 2.27 -13.04 7.98
CA PRO A 25 2.06 -12.72 9.38
C PRO A 25 2.31 -11.22 9.62
N ALA A 26 1.47 -10.37 9.00
CA ALA A 26 1.56 -8.92 9.09
C ALA A 26 0.20 -8.34 9.48
N ASP A 27 0.20 -7.42 10.44
CA ASP A 27 -1.02 -6.77 10.93
C ASP A 27 -1.44 -5.63 10.03
N LEU A 28 -0.47 -4.95 9.43
CA LEU A 28 -0.69 -3.74 8.67
C LEU A 28 0.28 -3.64 7.48
N LEU A 29 -0.21 -3.19 6.35
CA LEU A 29 0.57 -2.93 5.15
C LEU A 29 0.56 -1.42 4.87
N VAL A 30 1.73 -0.83 4.69
CA VAL A 30 1.89 0.55 4.22
C VAL A 30 2.13 0.52 2.71
N TYR A 31 1.44 1.36 1.96
CA TYR A 31 1.57 1.43 0.50
C TYR A 31 1.72 2.86 -0.01
N GLY A 32 2.23 2.98 -1.23
CA GLY A 32 2.45 4.29 -1.85
C GLY A 32 3.57 5.08 -1.17
N MET A 33 3.39 6.38 -1.01
CA MET A 33 4.30 7.27 -0.28
C MET A 33 4.11 7.07 1.22
N GLY A 34 4.84 6.12 1.79
CA GLY A 34 4.62 5.60 3.14
C GLY A 34 5.19 6.42 4.28
N GLU A 35 5.91 7.51 4.04
CA GLU A 35 6.64 8.24 5.07
C GLU A 35 5.73 8.73 6.21
N SER A 36 4.67 9.46 5.87
CA SER A 36 3.72 9.96 6.87
C SER A 36 2.96 8.85 7.56
N ALA A 37 2.56 7.81 6.82
CA ALA A 37 1.86 6.66 7.37
C ALA A 37 2.75 5.92 8.37
N THR A 38 4.01 5.66 8.03
CA THR A 38 4.97 4.97 8.90
C THR A 38 5.20 5.75 10.20
N VAL A 39 5.39 7.06 10.11
CA VAL A 39 5.57 7.92 11.29
C VAL A 39 4.33 7.90 12.18
N GLU A 40 3.14 7.99 11.58
CA GLU A 40 1.89 7.98 12.35
C GLU A 40 1.66 6.63 13.05
N VAL A 41 1.86 5.52 12.34
CA VAL A 41 1.76 4.18 12.93
C VAL A 41 2.77 4.02 14.07
N ALA A 42 4.04 4.39 13.86
CA ALA A 42 5.08 4.30 14.88
C ALA A 42 4.74 5.15 16.12
N ARG A 43 4.17 6.35 15.92
CA ARG A 43 3.75 7.24 17.01
C ARG A 43 2.60 6.63 17.82
N ARG A 44 1.60 6.02 17.18
CA ARG A 44 0.49 5.33 17.85
C ARG A 44 0.98 4.11 18.64
N LEU A 45 1.86 3.31 18.06
CA LEU A 45 2.47 2.16 18.74
C LEU A 45 3.30 2.60 19.96
N ALA A 46 4.09 3.68 19.83
CA ALA A 46 4.82 4.27 20.96
C ALA A 46 3.88 4.77 22.08
N ALA A 47 2.69 5.23 21.72
CA ALA A 47 1.62 5.59 22.66
C ALA A 47 0.85 4.36 23.19
N LYS A 48 1.30 3.13 22.89
CA LYS A 48 0.71 1.85 23.29
C LYS A 48 -0.68 1.60 22.73
N THR A 49 -1.05 2.21 21.60
CA THR A 49 -2.26 1.86 20.88
C THR A 49 -2.08 0.43 20.32
N PRO A 50 -3.01 -0.49 20.57
CA PRO A 50 -2.95 -1.83 19.97
C PRO A 50 -2.94 -1.73 18.44
N VAL A 51 -2.12 -2.55 17.78
CA VAL A 51 -1.99 -2.49 16.32
C VAL A 51 -3.33 -2.74 15.61
N GLY A 52 -4.18 -3.62 16.15
CA GLY A 52 -5.52 -3.91 15.63
C GLY A 52 -6.49 -2.71 15.67
N ASP A 53 -6.21 -1.69 16.48
CA ASP A 53 -7.00 -0.46 16.57
C ASP A 53 -6.52 0.63 15.58
N ILE A 54 -5.38 0.38 14.90
CA ILE A 54 -4.82 1.31 13.91
C ILE A 54 -5.43 1.02 12.53
N THR A 55 -6.70 1.34 12.36
CA THR A 55 -7.47 1.01 11.15
C THR A 55 -7.72 2.21 10.25
N ASP A 56 -7.31 3.43 10.65
CA ASP A 56 -7.71 4.70 10.01
C ASP A 56 -6.54 5.54 9.49
N VAL A 57 -5.36 4.97 9.34
CA VAL A 57 -4.20 5.69 8.80
C VAL A 57 -4.23 5.64 7.27
N ARG A 58 -4.22 6.80 6.61
CA ARG A 58 -4.15 6.86 5.14
C ARG A 58 -2.88 6.18 4.62
N GLY A 59 -2.98 5.55 3.44
CA GLY A 59 -1.86 4.81 2.84
C GLY A 59 -1.56 3.49 3.54
N THR A 60 -2.53 2.94 4.27
CA THR A 60 -2.41 1.63 4.89
C THR A 60 -3.52 0.68 4.47
N ALA A 61 -3.27 -0.61 4.64
CA ALA A 61 -4.27 -1.65 4.52
C ALA A 61 -4.17 -2.60 5.73
N CYS A 62 -5.30 -3.11 6.19
CA CYS A 62 -5.40 -4.06 7.30
C CYS A 62 -6.56 -5.03 7.09
N ILE A 63 -6.58 -6.11 7.86
CA ILE A 63 -7.70 -7.04 7.89
C ILE A 63 -8.58 -6.71 9.10
N VAL A 64 -9.87 -6.58 8.87
CA VAL A 64 -10.86 -6.30 9.90
C VAL A 64 -12.01 -7.33 9.85
N THR A 65 -12.64 -7.57 10.98
CA THR A 65 -13.84 -8.42 11.06
C THR A 65 -15.11 -7.62 10.78
N ASP A 66 -15.15 -6.38 11.24
CA ASP A 66 -16.27 -5.47 11.06
C ASP A 66 -15.86 -4.30 10.15
N PRO A 67 -16.46 -4.16 8.95
CA PRO A 67 -16.17 -3.05 8.05
C PRO A 67 -16.59 -1.68 8.61
N ALA A 68 -17.47 -1.61 9.61
CA ALA A 68 -17.92 -0.37 10.25
C ALA A 68 -16.78 0.39 10.98
N VAL A 69 -15.61 -0.23 11.18
CA VAL A 69 -14.43 0.46 11.71
C VAL A 69 -13.81 1.43 10.71
N CYS A 70 -14.18 1.35 9.43
CA CYS A 70 -13.73 2.30 8.41
C CYS A 70 -14.14 3.73 8.78
N ARG A 71 -13.18 4.66 8.77
CA ARG A 71 -13.40 6.08 9.11
C ARG A 71 -13.52 6.98 7.88
N TYR A 72 -13.39 6.44 6.71
CA TYR A 72 -13.47 7.17 5.44
C TYR A 72 -14.75 6.81 4.69
N HIS A 73 -15.12 7.63 3.72
CA HIS A 73 -16.07 7.17 2.70
C HIS A 73 -15.47 5.95 2.01
N GLU A 74 -16.24 4.89 1.91
CA GLU A 74 -15.78 3.63 1.36
C GLU A 74 -16.54 3.24 0.09
N VAL A 75 -15.94 2.34 -0.64
CA VAL A 75 -16.53 1.61 -1.75
C VAL A 75 -16.20 0.13 -1.59
N THR A 76 -17.19 -0.72 -1.80
CA THR A 76 -16.98 -2.17 -1.79
C THR A 76 -16.64 -2.63 -3.20
N CYS A 77 -15.53 -3.33 -3.35
CA CYS A 77 -15.20 -4.01 -4.59
C CYS A 77 -15.66 -5.48 -4.54
N PRO A 78 -15.75 -6.18 -5.69
CA PRO A 78 -16.03 -7.60 -5.72
C PRO A 78 -15.14 -8.39 -4.76
N SER A 79 -15.73 -9.37 -4.07
CA SER A 79 -15.03 -10.22 -3.11
C SER A 79 -13.90 -11.02 -3.78
N PHE A 80 -12.99 -11.56 -2.97
CA PHE A 80 -11.93 -12.43 -3.48
C PHE A 80 -12.53 -13.62 -4.24
N GLU A 81 -13.58 -14.22 -3.70
CA GLU A 81 -14.24 -15.39 -4.28
C GLU A 81 -14.86 -15.09 -5.65
N GLU A 82 -15.53 -13.93 -5.79
CA GLU A 82 -16.06 -13.47 -7.07
C GLU A 82 -14.94 -13.19 -8.09
N VAL A 83 -13.90 -12.51 -7.66
CA VAL A 83 -12.74 -12.15 -8.50
C VAL A 83 -11.99 -13.40 -8.98
N GLN A 84 -11.94 -14.45 -8.16
CA GLN A 84 -11.30 -15.71 -8.50
C GLN A 84 -12.08 -16.50 -9.58
N GLN A 85 -13.40 -16.38 -9.59
CA GLN A 85 -14.28 -17.17 -10.45
C GLN A 85 -14.68 -16.46 -11.74
N ASP A 86 -14.73 -15.13 -11.73
CA ASP A 86 -15.25 -14.32 -12.85
C ASP A 86 -14.27 -13.23 -13.26
N LYS A 87 -13.80 -13.33 -14.52
CA LYS A 87 -12.92 -12.30 -15.11
C LYS A 87 -13.57 -10.92 -15.18
N SER A 88 -14.91 -10.87 -15.29
CA SER A 88 -15.63 -9.59 -15.26
C SER A 88 -15.65 -8.98 -13.86
N ALA A 89 -15.76 -9.81 -12.83
CA ALA A 89 -15.60 -9.35 -11.43
C ALA A 89 -14.16 -8.85 -11.18
N TYR A 90 -13.16 -9.55 -11.72
CA TYR A 90 -11.76 -9.10 -11.66
C TYR A 90 -11.59 -7.72 -12.32
N ALA A 91 -12.14 -7.53 -13.53
CA ALA A 91 -12.08 -6.24 -14.23
C ALA A 91 -12.77 -5.12 -13.42
N ARG A 92 -13.95 -5.39 -12.83
CA ARG A 92 -14.64 -4.43 -11.96
C ARG A 92 -13.82 -4.08 -10.72
N ALA A 93 -13.21 -5.09 -10.06
CA ALA A 93 -12.34 -4.85 -8.90
C ALA A 93 -11.12 -3.99 -9.26
N THR A 94 -10.49 -4.26 -10.40
CA THR A 94 -9.37 -3.46 -10.92
C THR A 94 -9.81 -2.03 -11.22
N LYS A 95 -11.01 -1.84 -11.80
CA LYS A 95 -11.52 -0.50 -12.05
C LYS A 95 -11.75 0.29 -10.77
N VAL A 96 -12.34 -0.32 -9.74
CA VAL A 96 -12.52 0.32 -8.44
C VAL A 96 -11.17 0.73 -7.85
N GLN A 97 -10.18 -0.15 -7.88
CA GLN A 97 -8.82 0.15 -7.39
C GLN A 97 -8.18 1.31 -8.14
N TYR A 98 -8.40 1.39 -9.45
CA TYR A 98 -7.90 2.47 -10.29
C TYR A 98 -8.60 3.81 -9.99
N ASP A 99 -9.93 3.81 -9.91
CA ASP A 99 -10.73 5.00 -9.68
C ASP A 99 -10.43 5.63 -8.30
N GLU A 100 -10.17 4.80 -7.28
CA GLU A 100 -9.92 5.24 -5.91
C GLU A 100 -8.41 5.44 -5.58
N HIS A 101 -7.56 5.46 -6.61
CA HIS A 101 -6.11 5.68 -6.43
C HIS A 101 -5.74 7.16 -6.23
N ASP A 102 -6.67 8.08 -6.38
CA ASP A 102 -6.46 9.51 -6.21
C ASP A 102 -6.22 9.88 -4.72
N PRO A 103 -5.09 10.50 -4.36
CA PRO A 103 -4.78 10.84 -2.97
C PRO A 103 -5.68 11.94 -2.38
N ILE A 104 -6.41 12.67 -3.23
CA ILE A 104 -7.30 13.77 -2.79
C ILE A 104 -8.75 13.29 -2.69
N ARG A 105 -9.26 12.58 -3.72
CA ARG A 105 -10.66 12.20 -3.86
C ARG A 105 -10.92 10.73 -3.58
N GLY A 106 -9.87 9.89 -3.61
CA GLY A 106 -9.97 8.45 -3.42
C GLY A 106 -10.62 8.09 -2.08
N LYS A 107 -11.48 7.10 -2.12
CA LYS A 107 -12.18 6.51 -0.97
C LYS A 107 -11.39 5.34 -0.40
N ALA A 108 -11.81 4.86 0.75
CA ALA A 108 -11.40 3.55 1.24
C ALA A 108 -12.03 2.45 0.39
N ILE A 109 -11.34 1.33 0.24
CA ILE A 109 -11.85 0.18 -0.48
C ILE A 109 -12.01 -0.99 0.49
N LEU A 110 -13.18 -1.61 0.47
CA LEU A 110 -13.48 -2.83 1.20
C LEU A 110 -13.55 -4.01 0.22
N GLN A 111 -12.79 -5.07 0.51
CA GLN A 111 -12.86 -6.33 -0.24
C GLN A 111 -13.07 -7.49 0.73
N GLN A 112 -14.17 -8.21 0.56
CA GLN A 112 -14.44 -9.40 1.36
C GLN A 112 -13.55 -10.56 0.92
N CYS A 113 -13.06 -11.33 1.90
CA CYS A 113 -12.29 -12.54 1.68
C CYS A 113 -12.47 -13.48 2.88
N GLN A 114 -13.03 -14.66 2.65
CA GLN A 114 -13.18 -15.72 3.65
C GLN A 114 -13.82 -15.24 4.97
N GLY A 115 -14.91 -14.49 4.86
CA GLY A 115 -15.66 -13.99 6.02
C GLY A 115 -15.02 -12.83 6.79
N ARG A 116 -13.86 -12.34 6.33
CA ARG A 116 -13.20 -11.12 6.84
C ARG A 116 -13.12 -10.06 5.76
N TRP A 117 -12.78 -8.86 6.15
CA TRP A 117 -12.66 -7.73 5.24
C TRP A 117 -11.21 -7.25 5.16
N LEU A 118 -10.74 -7.09 3.95
CA LEU A 118 -9.59 -6.24 3.66
C LEU A 118 -10.09 -4.80 3.63
N LEU A 119 -9.60 -3.98 4.53
CA LEU A 119 -9.79 -2.54 4.51
C LEU A 119 -8.53 -1.89 3.93
N VAL A 120 -8.67 -1.20 2.80
CA VAL A 120 -7.60 -0.39 2.22
C VAL A 120 -7.99 1.07 2.36
N ASN A 121 -7.31 1.78 3.24
CA ASN A 121 -7.53 3.20 3.46
C ASN A 121 -7.17 4.02 2.22
N PRO A 122 -7.70 5.24 2.04
CA PRO A 122 -7.33 6.09 0.91
C PRO A 122 -5.82 6.31 0.83
N PRO A 123 -5.25 6.52 -0.37
CA PRO A 123 -3.83 6.83 -0.52
C PRO A 123 -3.38 8.00 0.36
N GLN A 124 -2.12 7.97 0.79
CA GLN A 124 -1.53 9.08 1.54
C GLN A 124 -1.48 10.35 0.67
N ARG A 125 -1.73 11.49 1.29
CA ARG A 125 -1.60 12.77 0.59
C ARG A 125 -0.13 13.03 0.23
N PRO A 126 0.16 13.69 -0.89
CA PRO A 126 1.51 14.11 -1.23
C PRO A 126 2.13 14.95 -0.11
N LEU A 127 3.42 14.74 0.15
CA LEU A 127 4.16 15.60 1.07
C LEU A 127 4.20 17.03 0.53
N ASN A 128 3.99 18.01 1.41
CA ASN A 128 4.30 19.38 1.06
C ASN A 128 5.83 19.60 1.00
N ARG A 129 6.25 20.72 0.42
CA ARG A 129 7.68 21.04 0.23
C ARG A 129 8.47 20.92 1.54
N GLN A 130 7.98 21.53 2.62
CA GLN A 130 8.69 21.50 3.89
C GLN A 130 8.84 20.09 4.48
N ALA A 131 7.84 19.23 4.34
CA ALA A 131 7.91 17.84 4.79
C ALA A 131 8.88 17.02 3.92
N LEU A 132 8.90 17.30 2.62
CA LEU A 132 9.82 16.66 1.68
C LEU A 132 11.27 17.08 1.96
N ASP A 133 11.52 18.38 2.18
CA ASP A 133 12.83 18.92 2.51
C ASP A 133 13.37 18.25 3.80
N ARG A 134 12.56 18.19 4.87
CA ARG A 134 12.93 17.47 6.10
C ARG A 134 13.26 15.99 5.89
N LEU A 135 12.60 15.33 4.94
CA LEU A 135 12.90 13.95 4.62
C LEU A 135 14.30 13.83 3.97
N TYR A 136 14.62 14.75 3.05
CA TYR A 136 15.93 14.75 2.39
C TYR A 136 17.06 15.24 3.29
N ASP A 137 16.75 15.96 4.37
CA ASP A 137 17.72 16.39 5.41
C ASP A 137 18.10 15.24 6.37
N LEU A 138 17.45 14.08 6.29
CA LEU A 138 17.82 12.93 7.10
C LEU A 138 19.24 12.46 6.76
N PRO A 139 20.01 11.98 7.76
CA PRO A 139 21.41 11.58 7.58
C PRO A 139 21.52 10.21 6.89
N PHE A 140 21.15 10.16 5.62
CA PHE A 140 21.30 8.95 4.82
C PHE A 140 22.78 8.64 4.59
N THR A 141 23.19 7.40 4.83
CA THR A 141 24.58 6.96 4.59
C THR A 141 24.92 6.91 3.10
N ARG A 142 23.92 6.70 2.23
CA ARG A 142 24.08 6.53 0.77
C ARG A 142 25.00 5.38 0.40
N GLU A 143 25.08 4.40 1.26
CA GLU A 143 25.88 3.19 1.13
C GLU A 143 24.99 1.96 1.28
N VAL A 144 25.50 0.81 0.89
CA VAL A 144 24.83 -0.47 1.12
C VAL A 144 24.79 -0.80 2.61
N HIS A 145 23.79 -1.57 3.02
CA HIS A 145 23.69 -2.01 4.41
C HIS A 145 24.95 -2.85 4.78
N PRO A 146 25.55 -2.65 5.96
CA PRO A 146 26.79 -3.33 6.37
C PRO A 146 26.75 -4.87 6.36
N MET A 147 25.56 -5.47 6.31
CA MET A 147 25.45 -6.93 6.16
C MET A 147 25.91 -7.46 4.78
N TYR A 148 25.99 -6.61 3.78
CA TYR A 148 26.44 -6.97 2.42
C TYR A 148 27.93 -6.71 2.28
N THR A 149 28.76 -7.70 2.60
CA THR A 149 30.22 -7.60 2.61
C THR A 149 30.86 -7.58 1.23
N GLU A 150 30.17 -8.14 0.23
CA GLU A 150 30.66 -8.23 -1.16
C GLU A 150 30.18 -7.07 -2.05
N GLY A 151 29.47 -6.11 -1.46
CA GLY A 151 28.83 -5.02 -2.20
C GLY A 151 27.56 -5.46 -2.93
N ILE A 152 26.91 -4.50 -3.58
CA ILE A 152 25.71 -4.73 -4.38
C ILE A 152 25.90 -4.02 -5.71
N PRO A 153 25.82 -4.71 -6.87
CA PRO A 153 26.01 -4.08 -8.18
C PRO A 153 25.07 -2.89 -8.44
N ALA A 154 23.85 -2.93 -7.94
CA ALA A 154 22.87 -1.86 -8.10
C ALA A 154 23.31 -0.51 -7.49
N ILE A 155 24.26 -0.49 -6.53
CA ILE A 155 24.74 0.77 -5.96
C ILE A 155 25.52 1.59 -6.99
N GLU A 156 26.23 0.93 -7.91
CA GLU A 156 26.99 1.59 -8.95
C GLU A 156 26.10 2.44 -9.87
N GLU A 157 24.86 1.99 -10.10
CA GLU A 157 23.89 2.72 -10.92
C GLU A 157 23.27 3.92 -10.19
N VAL A 158 23.05 3.82 -8.87
CA VAL A 158 22.23 4.79 -8.13
C VAL A 158 23.03 5.70 -7.20
N GLN A 159 24.30 5.41 -6.95
CA GLN A 159 25.13 6.11 -5.97
C GLN A 159 25.16 7.63 -6.17
N PHE A 160 25.21 8.08 -7.41
CA PHE A 160 25.23 9.50 -7.79
C PHE A 160 23.91 10.03 -8.33
N SER A 161 22.82 9.29 -8.14
CA SER A 161 21.50 9.68 -8.63
C SER A 161 20.88 10.77 -7.74
N ILE A 162 20.16 11.69 -8.36
CA ILE A 162 19.37 12.72 -7.70
C ILE A 162 17.90 12.47 -8.00
N ALA A 163 17.12 12.13 -6.99
CA ALA A 163 15.68 11.98 -7.12
C ALA A 163 15.00 13.35 -7.07
N HIS A 164 14.76 13.95 -8.26
CA HIS A 164 14.14 15.27 -8.36
C HIS A 164 12.63 15.24 -8.51
N THR A 165 12.03 14.06 -8.70
CA THR A 165 10.57 13.91 -8.87
C THR A 165 10.07 12.60 -8.26
N ARG A 166 8.85 12.60 -7.83
CA ARG A 166 8.13 11.40 -7.34
C ARG A 166 6.89 11.20 -8.18
N GLY A 167 6.71 9.97 -8.70
CA GLY A 167 5.67 9.64 -9.65
C GLY A 167 5.97 10.16 -11.06
N CYS A 168 5.10 9.86 -11.98
CA CYS A 168 5.18 10.32 -13.35
C CYS A 168 3.78 10.56 -13.94
N PHE A 169 3.71 11.14 -15.13
CA PHE A 169 2.47 11.42 -15.84
C PHE A 169 2.04 10.26 -16.78
N GLY A 170 2.69 9.12 -16.72
CA GLY A 170 2.51 8.03 -17.69
C GLY A 170 1.16 7.33 -17.64
N SER A 171 0.46 7.37 -16.50
CA SER A 171 -0.86 6.74 -16.29
C SER A 171 -0.95 5.29 -16.81
N CYS A 172 0.15 4.54 -16.67
CA CYS A 172 0.22 3.16 -17.15
C CYS A 172 -0.71 2.26 -16.32
N SER A 173 -1.51 1.43 -16.97
CA SER A 173 -2.50 0.56 -16.32
C SER A 173 -1.90 -0.48 -15.36
N PHE A 174 -0.62 -0.79 -15.48
CA PHE A 174 0.12 -1.68 -14.58
C PHE A 174 0.79 -0.95 -13.41
N CYS A 175 0.76 0.37 -13.38
CA CYS A 175 1.39 1.18 -12.35
C CYS A 175 0.40 1.41 -11.20
N ALA A 176 0.80 1.02 -10.00
CA ALA A 176 -0.03 1.14 -8.80
C ALA A 176 0.64 1.95 -7.70
#